data_6ab137a86c4e18d68cf8b9e4766447b8
#
_entry.id   6ab137a86c4e18d68cf8b9e4766447b8
#
_cell.length_a   1.000
_cell.length_b   1.000
_cell.length_c   1.000
_cell.angle_alpha   90.00
_cell.angle_beta   90.00
_cell.angle_gamma   90.00
#
_symmetry.space_group_name_H-M   'P 1'
#
loop_
_entity.id
_entity.type
_entity.pdbx_description
1 polymer ?
#
loop_
_entity_poly.entity_id
_entity_poly.type
_entity_poly.pdbx_seq_one_letter_code
_entity_poly.pdbx_strand_id
1 'polypeptide(L)'
;MDNQDKMRQLIIDSAIKRFAHFGLSKTTMTEIASDLSMSKALLYYYFPDKISLYSAVLESIIVEMDNDLSRGVEKIKTIEKAIFYVLEKRQEYILKYYNILDYIRTSGSDLPENIQKIIQDAKSSETKIIASVLQRGKDAGEIKISNAKDSAALLMDALIGMRYVAFSSHKIFQPQGDQFDSLLLRQKKLASVYLKGLR
;
A
#
# COMPACT_ATOMS: atom_id res chain seq x y z
N MET A 1 -13.97 20.15 -8.96
CA MET A 1 -13.40 20.20 -7.60
C MET A 1 -13.70 21.58 -7.03
N ASP A 2 -14.41 21.59 -5.91
CA ASP A 2 -14.68 22.81 -5.14
C ASP A 2 -13.35 23.38 -4.59
N ASN A 3 -13.33 24.68 -4.25
CA ASN A 3 -12.14 25.33 -3.69
C ASN A 3 -11.69 24.68 -2.37
N GLN A 4 -12.65 24.14 -1.61
CA GLN A 4 -12.42 23.40 -0.37
C GLN A 4 -11.69 22.07 -0.62
N ASP A 5 -12.09 21.32 -1.66
CA ASP A 5 -11.43 20.08 -2.07
C ASP A 5 -9.98 20.31 -2.49
N LYS A 6 -9.72 21.40 -3.24
CA LYS A 6 -8.36 21.77 -3.69
C LYS A 6 -7.46 22.07 -2.50
N MET A 7 -7.96 22.82 -1.51
CA MET A 7 -7.19 23.15 -0.32
C MET A 7 -6.91 21.89 0.51
N ARG A 8 -7.92 21.02 0.69
CA ARG A 8 -7.73 19.74 1.38
C ARG A 8 -6.66 18.89 0.72
N GLN A 9 -6.65 18.79 -0.62
CA GLN A 9 -5.64 18.03 -1.35
C GLN A 9 -4.26 18.67 -1.21
N LEU A 10 -4.13 19.98 -1.25
CA LEU A 10 -2.86 20.69 -1.06
C LEU A 10 -2.26 20.39 0.32
N ILE A 11 -3.09 20.32 1.37
CA ILE A 11 -2.65 19.96 2.71
C ILE A 11 -2.14 18.51 2.73
N ILE A 12 -2.86 17.58 2.11
CA ILE A 12 -2.45 16.17 2.01
C ILE A 12 -1.11 16.04 1.28
N ASP A 13 -0.93 16.72 0.15
CA ASP A 13 0.31 16.67 -0.64
C ASP A 13 1.52 17.22 0.14
N SER A 14 1.32 18.28 0.92
CA SER A 14 2.35 18.82 1.82
C SER A 14 2.68 17.85 2.95
N ALA A 15 1.65 17.25 3.54
CA ALA A 15 1.82 16.26 4.60
C ALA A 15 2.54 14.99 4.09
N ILE A 16 2.25 14.52 2.87
CA ILE A 16 2.97 13.41 2.23
C ILE A 16 4.46 13.72 2.17
N LYS A 17 4.85 14.90 1.69
CA LYS A 17 6.26 15.30 1.58
C LYS A 17 6.96 15.31 2.95
N ARG A 18 6.32 15.89 3.97
CA ARG A 18 6.89 15.92 5.32
C ARG A 18 6.96 14.56 5.96
N PHE A 19 5.89 13.79 5.93
CA PHE A 19 5.87 12.45 6.51
C PHE A 19 6.84 11.50 5.78
N ALA A 20 6.99 11.61 4.47
CA ALA A 20 7.97 10.82 3.70
C ALA A 20 9.41 11.14 4.12
N HIS A 21 9.71 12.39 4.49
CA HIS A 21 11.06 12.79 4.87
C HIS A 21 11.35 12.54 6.35
N PHE A 22 10.46 12.97 7.25
CA PHE A 22 10.70 12.98 8.69
C PHE A 22 9.96 11.87 9.47
N GLY A 23 8.99 11.23 8.86
CA GLY A 23 8.05 10.31 9.52
C GLY A 23 6.94 11.05 10.29
N LEU A 24 5.91 10.29 10.69
CA LEU A 24 4.77 10.83 11.44
C LEU A 24 5.20 11.40 12.81
N SER A 25 6.05 10.67 13.53
CA SER A 25 6.42 11.02 14.91
C SER A 25 7.14 12.37 15.01
N LYS A 26 8.02 12.67 14.06
CA LYS A 26 8.86 13.88 14.03
C LYS A 26 8.21 15.07 13.34
N THR A 27 7.02 14.92 12.75
CA THR A 27 6.29 16.00 12.07
C THR A 27 5.20 16.56 12.97
N THR A 28 5.04 17.89 12.96
CA THR A 28 3.97 18.60 13.69
C THR A 28 2.99 19.27 12.73
N MET A 29 1.74 19.47 13.17
CA MET A 29 0.74 20.21 12.42
C MET A 29 1.17 21.66 12.15
N THR A 30 1.93 22.27 13.06
CA THR A 30 2.44 23.64 12.90
C THR A 30 3.42 23.76 11.74
N GLU A 31 4.29 22.78 11.56
CA GLU A 31 5.26 22.77 10.47
C GLU A 31 4.57 22.60 9.11
N ILE A 32 3.55 21.74 9.03
CA ILE A 32 2.75 21.56 7.81
C ILE A 32 2.02 22.87 7.46
N ALA A 33 1.41 23.57 8.45
CA ALA A 33 0.78 24.85 8.24
C ALA A 33 1.79 25.90 7.75
N SER A 34 3.00 25.92 8.32
CA SER A 34 4.08 26.82 7.91
C SER A 34 4.53 26.58 6.46
N ASP A 35 4.67 25.33 6.04
CA ASP A 35 5.04 24.99 4.65
C ASP A 35 4.05 25.51 3.62
N LEU A 36 2.79 25.61 4.02
CA LEU A 36 1.70 26.10 3.18
C LEU A 36 1.40 27.60 3.38
N SER A 37 2.17 28.29 4.22
CA SER A 37 1.93 29.69 4.61
C SER A 37 0.48 29.93 5.05
N MET A 38 -0.11 28.93 5.74
CA MET A 38 -1.48 28.98 6.25
C MET A 38 -1.52 29.10 7.77
N SER A 39 -2.63 29.61 8.32
CA SER A 39 -2.82 29.67 9.76
C SER A 39 -3.05 28.26 10.34
N LYS A 40 -2.57 28.04 11.58
CA LYS A 40 -2.88 26.82 12.34
C LYS A 40 -4.39 26.53 12.40
N ALA A 41 -5.19 27.57 12.67
CA ALA A 41 -6.64 27.45 12.78
C ALA A 41 -7.25 26.90 11.47
N LEU A 42 -6.78 27.37 10.31
CA LEU A 42 -7.24 26.88 9.03
C LEU A 42 -6.83 25.40 8.80
N LEU A 43 -5.63 24.99 9.18
CA LEU A 43 -5.21 23.60 9.07
C LEU A 43 -6.09 22.69 9.95
N TYR A 44 -6.34 23.08 11.22
CA TYR A 44 -7.19 22.32 12.14
C TYR A 44 -8.66 22.30 11.73
N TYR A 45 -9.13 23.28 10.96
CA TYR A 45 -10.46 23.24 10.33
C TYR A 45 -10.59 22.07 9.33
N TYR A 46 -9.55 21.80 8.54
CA TYR A 46 -9.55 20.68 7.58
C TYR A 46 -9.25 19.33 8.24
N PHE A 47 -8.34 19.30 9.19
CA PHE A 47 -7.89 18.09 9.88
C PHE A 47 -7.78 18.36 11.39
N PRO A 48 -8.70 17.82 12.18
CA PRO A 48 -8.80 18.15 13.62
C PRO A 48 -7.56 17.70 14.42
N ASP A 49 -6.82 16.73 13.92
CA ASP A 49 -5.59 16.22 14.53
C ASP A 49 -4.64 15.62 13.50
N LYS A 50 -3.44 15.26 13.96
CA LYS A 50 -2.40 14.69 13.11
C LYS A 50 -2.74 13.29 12.59
N ILE A 51 -3.50 12.51 13.36
CA ILE A 51 -3.91 11.14 12.95
C ILE A 51 -4.96 11.21 11.85
N SER A 52 -5.90 12.15 11.92
CA SER A 52 -6.89 12.39 10.85
C SER A 52 -6.21 12.81 9.54
N LEU A 53 -5.17 13.66 9.62
CA LEU A 53 -4.37 14.01 8.44
C LEU A 53 -3.57 12.82 7.91
N TYR A 54 -2.97 12.04 8.81
CA TYR A 54 -2.23 10.83 8.44
C TYR A 54 -3.14 9.79 7.77
N SER A 55 -4.36 9.60 8.25
CA SER A 55 -5.36 8.73 7.60
C SER A 55 -5.62 9.16 6.17
N ALA A 56 -5.84 10.45 5.92
CA ALA A 56 -6.07 10.98 4.58
C ALA A 56 -4.83 10.83 3.67
N VAL A 57 -3.62 10.94 4.24
CA VAL A 57 -2.37 10.67 3.52
C VAL A 57 -2.28 9.19 3.11
N LEU A 58 -2.59 8.25 4.01
CA LEU A 58 -2.61 6.83 3.70
C LEU A 58 -3.64 6.50 2.61
N GLU A 59 -4.86 7.02 2.73
CA GLU A 59 -5.92 6.84 1.72
C GLU A 59 -5.47 7.34 0.36
N SER A 60 -4.84 8.53 0.29
CA SER A 60 -4.34 9.11 -0.96
C SER A 60 -3.27 8.22 -1.62
N ILE A 61 -2.33 7.70 -0.83
CA ILE A 61 -1.28 6.79 -1.33
C ILE A 61 -1.88 5.46 -1.83
N ILE A 62 -2.85 4.91 -1.11
CA ILE A 62 -3.52 3.65 -1.47
C ILE A 62 -4.29 3.84 -2.78
N VAL A 63 -5.04 4.94 -2.93
CA VAL A 63 -5.77 5.25 -4.17
C VAL A 63 -4.81 5.40 -5.35
N GLU A 64 -3.67 6.09 -5.17
CA GLU A 64 -2.63 6.20 -6.20
C GLU A 64 -2.11 4.82 -6.60
N MET A 65 -1.76 3.97 -5.63
CA MET A 65 -1.27 2.62 -5.86
C MET A 65 -2.31 1.74 -6.58
N ASP A 66 -3.56 1.74 -6.12
CA ASP A 66 -4.64 0.93 -6.69
C ASP A 66 -4.93 1.32 -8.15
N ASN A 67 -4.88 2.61 -8.46
CA ASN A 67 -5.01 3.11 -9.83
C ASN A 67 -3.86 2.64 -10.73
N ASP A 68 -2.62 2.68 -10.22
CA ASP A 68 -1.45 2.22 -10.96
C ASP A 68 -1.49 0.70 -11.17
N LEU A 69 -1.85 -0.05 -10.13
CA LEU A 69 -1.98 -1.52 -10.23
C LEU A 69 -3.05 -1.92 -11.24
N SER A 70 -4.25 -1.34 -11.14
CA SER A 70 -5.37 -1.66 -12.03
C SER A 70 -5.03 -1.39 -13.49
N ARG A 71 -4.51 -0.17 -13.79
CA ARG A 71 -4.09 0.20 -15.15
C ARG A 71 -2.95 -0.67 -15.68
N GLY A 72 -2.02 -1.07 -14.81
CA GLY A 72 -0.87 -1.86 -15.20
C GLY A 72 -1.23 -3.31 -15.53
N VAL A 73 -2.05 -3.97 -14.68
CA VAL A 73 -2.42 -5.37 -14.91
C VAL A 73 -3.31 -5.55 -16.15
N GLU A 74 -4.08 -4.53 -16.55
CA GLU A 74 -4.89 -4.56 -17.78
C GLU A 74 -4.03 -4.67 -19.05
N LYS A 75 -2.85 -4.05 -19.05
CA LYS A 75 -1.92 -4.03 -20.20
C LYS A 75 -1.10 -5.30 -20.33
N ILE A 76 -1.06 -6.14 -19.29
CA ILE A 76 -0.21 -7.33 -19.25
C ILE A 76 -1.05 -8.57 -19.59
N LYS A 77 -0.65 -9.29 -20.65
CA LYS A 77 -1.42 -10.44 -21.18
C LYS A 77 -1.34 -11.67 -20.28
N THR A 78 -0.15 -12.05 -19.79
CA THR A 78 0.04 -13.28 -19.02
C THR A 78 -0.22 -13.06 -17.54
N ILE A 79 -0.95 -13.98 -16.90
CA ILE A 79 -1.29 -13.88 -15.47
C ILE A 79 -0.04 -13.82 -14.58
N GLU A 80 0.99 -14.58 -14.89
CA GLU A 80 2.23 -14.60 -14.09
C GLU A 80 2.93 -13.24 -14.11
N LYS A 81 3.08 -12.63 -15.30
CA LYS A 81 3.66 -11.28 -15.41
C LYS A 81 2.80 -10.22 -14.75
N ALA A 82 1.46 -10.35 -14.79
CA ALA A 82 0.56 -9.42 -14.13
C ALA A 82 0.70 -9.51 -12.60
N ILE A 83 0.80 -10.72 -12.03
CA ILE A 83 1.06 -10.90 -10.59
C ILE A 83 2.45 -10.35 -10.22
N PHE A 84 3.49 -10.58 -11.03
CA PHE A 84 4.83 -10.02 -10.78
C PHE A 84 4.80 -8.49 -10.79
N TYR A 85 4.08 -7.88 -11.72
CA TYR A 85 3.89 -6.43 -11.76
C TYR A 85 3.26 -5.91 -10.47
N VAL A 86 2.22 -6.59 -9.94
CA VAL A 86 1.60 -6.22 -8.65
C VAL A 86 2.65 -6.25 -7.52
N LEU A 87 3.47 -7.30 -7.45
CA LEU A 87 4.49 -7.44 -6.41
C LEU A 87 5.58 -6.37 -6.53
N GLU A 88 6.05 -6.08 -7.74
CA GLU A 88 7.06 -5.04 -8.01
C GLU A 88 6.55 -3.65 -7.65
N LYS A 89 5.35 -3.31 -8.14
CA LYS A 89 4.72 -2.01 -7.89
C LYS A 89 4.48 -1.78 -6.40
N ARG A 90 3.97 -2.78 -5.72
CA ARG A 90 3.79 -2.73 -4.27
C ARG A 90 5.11 -2.49 -3.53
N GLN A 91 6.21 -3.15 -3.93
CA GLN A 91 7.52 -2.90 -3.33
C GLN A 91 7.98 -1.46 -3.59
N GLU A 92 7.82 -0.93 -4.80
CA GLU A 92 8.13 0.46 -5.13
C GLU A 92 7.39 1.43 -4.19
N TYR A 93 6.08 1.22 -3.97
CA TYR A 93 5.29 2.07 -3.07
C TYR A 93 5.73 1.93 -1.60
N ILE A 94 6.04 0.73 -1.13
CA ILE A 94 6.55 0.51 0.22
C ILE A 94 7.88 1.25 0.42
N LEU A 95 8.79 1.18 -0.53
CA LEU A 95 10.09 1.86 -0.46
C LEU A 95 9.91 3.38 -0.56
N LYS A 96 9.11 3.87 -1.51
CA LYS A 96 8.82 5.31 -1.69
C LYS A 96 8.24 5.95 -0.43
N TYR A 97 7.36 5.25 0.26
CA TYR A 97 6.62 5.77 1.42
C TYR A 97 7.02 5.10 2.74
N TYR A 98 8.23 4.55 2.81
CA TYR A 98 8.69 3.77 3.97
C TYR A 98 8.51 4.50 5.30
N ASN A 99 8.95 5.77 5.39
CA ASN A 99 8.83 6.57 6.61
C ASN A 99 7.37 6.85 7.00
N ILE A 100 6.48 6.95 6.02
CA ILE A 100 5.03 7.08 6.28
C ILE A 100 4.49 5.78 6.88
N LEU A 101 4.87 4.64 6.31
CA LEU A 101 4.40 3.32 6.72
C LEU A 101 5.06 2.83 8.03
N ASP A 102 6.15 3.46 8.47
CA ASP A 102 6.88 3.08 9.69
C ASP A 102 6.00 3.16 10.95
N TYR A 103 5.10 4.13 11.02
CA TYR A 103 4.14 4.21 12.11
C TYR A 103 3.23 2.97 12.20
N ILE A 104 2.73 2.47 11.07
CA ILE A 104 1.92 1.24 11.02
C ILE A 104 2.75 0.05 11.51
N ARG A 105 3.99 -0.06 11.06
CA ARG A 105 4.90 -1.15 11.42
C ARG A 105 5.25 -1.16 12.91
N THR A 106 5.48 0.01 13.50
CA THR A 106 5.94 0.15 14.88
C THR A 106 4.84 0.14 15.92
N SER A 107 3.62 0.53 15.54
CA SER A 107 2.47 0.56 16.46
C SER A 107 1.86 -0.82 16.72
N GLY A 108 2.06 -1.80 15.84
CA GLY A 108 1.55 -3.16 16.03
C GLY A 108 0.03 -3.18 16.27
N SER A 109 -0.39 -3.72 17.44
CA SER A 109 -1.80 -3.80 17.87
C SER A 109 -2.41 -2.46 18.30
N ASP A 110 -1.57 -1.45 18.57
CA ASP A 110 -2.03 -0.16 19.16
C ASP A 110 -2.42 0.87 18.09
N LEU A 111 -2.63 0.43 16.85
CA LEU A 111 -3.09 1.29 15.78
C LEU A 111 -4.53 1.78 16.03
N PRO A 112 -4.83 3.08 15.81
CA PRO A 112 -6.19 3.61 15.82
C PRO A 112 -7.11 2.81 14.88
N GLU A 113 -8.37 2.63 15.27
CA GLU A 113 -9.35 1.82 14.54
C GLU A 113 -9.52 2.26 13.07
N ASN A 114 -9.55 3.57 12.84
CA ASN A 114 -9.63 4.13 11.48
C ASN A 114 -8.42 3.75 10.61
N ILE A 115 -7.21 3.69 11.18
CA ILE A 115 -6.01 3.24 10.46
C ILE A 115 -6.06 1.74 10.20
N GLN A 116 -6.52 0.94 11.17
CA GLN A 116 -6.71 -0.50 10.96
C GLN A 116 -7.68 -0.77 9.81
N LYS A 117 -8.79 -0.03 9.75
CA LYS A 117 -9.77 -0.11 8.66
C LYS A 117 -9.15 0.22 7.30
N ILE A 118 -8.38 1.32 7.21
CA ILE A 118 -7.70 1.71 5.96
C ILE A 118 -6.77 0.57 5.47
N ILE A 119 -6.03 -0.06 6.37
CA ILE A 119 -5.13 -1.18 6.03
C ILE A 119 -5.93 -2.40 5.53
N GLN A 120 -7.07 -2.69 6.18
CA GLN A 120 -7.95 -3.79 5.77
C GLN A 120 -8.58 -3.54 4.41
N ASP A 121 -9.04 -2.31 4.16
CA ASP A 121 -9.61 -1.90 2.88
C ASP A 121 -8.58 -1.96 1.76
N ALA A 122 -7.33 -1.52 2.02
CA ALA A 122 -6.22 -1.66 1.08
C ALA A 122 -5.91 -3.12 0.73
N LYS A 123 -5.86 -4.03 1.75
CA LYS A 123 -5.70 -5.47 1.52
C LYS A 123 -6.83 -6.01 0.64
N SER A 124 -8.07 -5.61 0.93
CA SER A 124 -9.25 -6.04 0.16
C SER A 124 -9.18 -5.57 -1.29
N SER A 125 -8.80 -4.31 -1.52
CA SER A 125 -8.65 -3.74 -2.87
C SER A 125 -7.58 -4.48 -3.67
N GLU A 126 -6.39 -4.67 -3.12
CA GLU A 126 -5.32 -5.40 -3.80
C GLU A 126 -5.71 -6.87 -4.08
N THR A 127 -6.43 -7.51 -3.14
CA THR A 127 -6.96 -8.87 -3.36
C THR A 127 -7.94 -8.92 -4.53
N LYS A 128 -8.79 -7.90 -4.70
CA LYS A 128 -9.69 -7.80 -5.85
C LYS A 128 -8.93 -7.65 -7.18
N ILE A 129 -7.84 -6.89 -7.19
CA ILE A 129 -6.98 -6.73 -8.38
C ILE A 129 -6.36 -8.09 -8.75
N ILE A 130 -5.80 -8.83 -7.78
CA ILE A 130 -5.26 -10.18 -8.01
C ILE A 130 -6.38 -11.12 -8.49
N ALA A 131 -7.57 -11.06 -7.89
CA ALA A 131 -8.70 -11.89 -8.29
C ALA A 131 -9.12 -11.64 -9.75
N SER A 132 -9.10 -10.38 -10.21
CA SER A 132 -9.39 -10.04 -11.61
C SER A 132 -8.36 -10.65 -12.57
N VAL A 133 -7.08 -10.64 -12.19
CA VAL A 133 -6.00 -11.29 -12.97
C VAL A 133 -6.23 -12.80 -13.05
N LEU A 134 -6.53 -13.46 -11.91
CA LEU A 134 -6.78 -14.89 -11.88
C LEU A 134 -8.07 -15.27 -12.64
N GLN A 135 -9.14 -14.46 -12.54
CA GLN A 135 -10.36 -14.68 -13.31
C GLN A 135 -10.09 -14.65 -14.82
N ARG A 136 -9.32 -13.67 -15.28
CA ARG A 136 -8.90 -13.59 -16.69
C ARG A 136 -8.13 -14.82 -17.14
N GLY A 137 -7.22 -15.36 -16.30
CA GLY A 137 -6.50 -16.59 -16.58
C GLY A 137 -7.42 -17.82 -16.63
N LYS A 138 -8.45 -17.89 -15.77
CA LYS A 138 -9.49 -18.92 -15.81
C LYS A 138 -10.29 -18.85 -17.13
N ASP A 139 -10.74 -17.66 -17.50
CA ASP A 139 -11.55 -17.43 -18.69
C ASP A 139 -10.73 -17.73 -19.98
N ALA A 140 -9.43 -17.53 -19.96
CA ALA A 140 -8.49 -17.90 -21.04
C ALA A 140 -8.08 -19.39 -21.03
N GLY A 141 -8.50 -20.17 -20.03
CA GLY A 141 -8.09 -21.57 -19.88
C GLY A 141 -6.65 -21.79 -19.46
N GLU A 142 -5.94 -20.75 -18.98
CA GLU A 142 -4.55 -20.84 -18.50
C GLU A 142 -4.44 -21.55 -17.15
N ILE A 143 -5.49 -21.43 -16.30
CA ILE A 143 -5.57 -22.03 -14.97
C ILE A 143 -6.97 -22.60 -14.69
N LYS A 144 -7.01 -23.58 -13.77
CA LYS A 144 -8.23 -24.24 -13.31
C LYS A 144 -8.48 -23.89 -11.85
N ILE A 145 -9.41 -22.99 -11.61
CA ILE A 145 -9.82 -22.57 -10.27
C ILE A 145 -11.35 -22.54 -10.15
N SER A 146 -11.88 -22.92 -9.00
CA SER A 146 -13.31 -22.83 -8.71
C SER A 146 -13.73 -21.38 -8.50
N ASN A 147 -12.99 -20.65 -7.67
CA ASN A 147 -13.28 -19.26 -7.24
C ASN A 147 -12.01 -18.41 -7.27
N ALA A 148 -12.02 -17.37 -8.13
CA ALA A 148 -10.87 -16.47 -8.26
C ALA A 148 -10.64 -15.61 -7.00
N LYS A 149 -11.69 -15.25 -6.26
CA LYS A 149 -11.56 -14.47 -5.02
C LYS A 149 -10.89 -15.25 -3.91
N ASP A 150 -11.30 -16.52 -3.72
CA ASP A 150 -10.70 -17.39 -2.69
C ASP A 150 -9.24 -17.70 -3.03
N SER A 151 -8.95 -17.97 -4.31
CA SER A 151 -7.59 -18.19 -4.79
C SER A 151 -6.71 -16.96 -4.60
N ALA A 152 -7.24 -15.75 -4.88
CA ALA A 152 -6.52 -14.50 -4.66
C ALA A 152 -6.28 -14.23 -3.17
N ALA A 153 -7.28 -14.50 -2.32
CA ALA A 153 -7.16 -14.33 -0.87
C ALA A 153 -6.07 -15.25 -0.29
N LEU A 154 -6.05 -16.52 -0.69
CA LEU A 154 -5.02 -17.47 -0.27
C LEU A 154 -3.61 -17.03 -0.68
N LEU A 155 -3.44 -16.59 -1.94
CA LEU A 155 -2.16 -16.06 -2.41
C LEU A 155 -1.76 -14.81 -1.61
N MET A 156 -2.71 -13.88 -1.38
CA MET A 156 -2.45 -12.66 -0.62
C MET A 156 -2.03 -12.94 0.82
N ASP A 157 -2.69 -13.87 1.50
CA ASP A 157 -2.35 -14.26 2.88
C ASP A 157 -0.93 -14.85 2.96
N ALA A 158 -0.56 -15.69 1.99
CA ALA A 158 0.81 -16.23 1.90
C ALA A 158 1.85 -15.13 1.67
N LEU A 159 1.58 -14.17 0.77
CA LEU A 159 2.47 -13.04 0.48
C LEU A 159 2.63 -12.09 1.68
N ILE A 160 1.54 -11.84 2.43
CA ILE A 160 1.56 -11.03 3.66
C ILE A 160 2.35 -11.77 4.75
N GLY A 161 2.13 -13.07 4.92
CA GLY A 161 2.87 -13.90 5.89
C GLY A 161 4.38 -13.89 5.62
N MET A 162 4.79 -14.00 4.36
CA MET A 162 6.22 -13.88 3.98
C MET A 162 6.82 -12.55 4.37
N ARG A 163 6.08 -11.44 4.18
CA ARG A 163 6.53 -10.10 4.61
C ARG A 163 6.65 -10.02 6.13
N TYR A 164 5.62 -10.48 6.83
CA TYR A 164 5.64 -10.49 8.29
C TYR A 164 6.87 -11.22 8.81
N VAL A 165 7.15 -12.43 8.34
CA VAL A 165 8.32 -13.22 8.74
C VAL A 165 9.63 -12.51 8.38
N ALA A 166 9.71 -11.88 7.19
CA ALA A 166 10.93 -11.19 6.75
C ALA A 166 11.27 -9.98 7.63
N PHE A 167 10.27 -9.27 8.15
CA PHE A 167 10.48 -8.01 8.90
C PHE A 167 10.26 -8.12 10.40
N SER A 168 9.64 -9.19 10.92
CA SER A 168 9.40 -9.38 12.35
C SER A 168 10.69 -9.67 13.15
N SER A 169 11.68 -10.25 12.52
CA SER A 169 12.93 -10.68 13.19
C SER A 169 14.00 -9.59 13.27
N HIS A 170 13.80 -8.43 12.66
CA HIS A 170 14.81 -7.39 12.61
C HIS A 170 14.26 -6.05 13.12
N LYS A 171 14.90 -5.48 14.15
CA LYS A 171 14.80 -4.06 14.49
C LYS A 171 15.54 -3.25 13.41
N ILE A 172 15.01 -3.26 12.18
CA ILE A 172 15.69 -2.60 11.07
C ILE A 172 15.30 -1.12 11.09
N PHE A 173 16.26 -0.29 11.44
CA PHE A 173 16.15 1.19 11.44
C PHE A 173 16.09 1.79 10.03
N GLN A 174 16.54 1.06 9.01
CA GLN A 174 16.42 1.44 7.60
C GLN A 174 16.34 0.18 6.72
N PRO A 175 15.50 0.18 5.67
CA PRO A 175 15.48 -0.92 4.73
C PRO A 175 16.81 -0.96 3.98
N GLN A 176 17.57 -2.02 4.15
CA GLN A 176 18.66 -2.30 3.22
C GLN A 176 18.03 -2.88 1.95
N GLY A 177 18.33 -2.31 0.78
CA GLY A 177 17.74 -2.69 -0.50
C GLY A 177 17.76 -4.20 -0.74
N ASP A 178 18.85 -4.86 -0.39
CA ASP A 178 19.05 -6.31 -0.53
C ASP A 178 17.98 -7.18 0.13
N GLN A 179 17.38 -6.72 1.26
CA GLN A 179 16.34 -7.48 1.96
C GLN A 179 14.99 -7.40 1.24
N PHE A 180 14.66 -6.23 0.70
CA PHE A 180 13.45 -6.05 -0.08
C PHE A 180 13.54 -6.80 -1.41
N ASP A 181 14.70 -6.77 -2.06
CA ASP A 181 14.94 -7.49 -3.32
C ASP A 181 14.91 -9.00 -3.10
N SER A 182 15.52 -9.49 -2.02
CA SER A 182 15.43 -10.90 -1.63
C SER A 182 14.00 -11.33 -1.34
N LEU A 183 13.22 -10.51 -0.62
CA LEU A 183 11.81 -10.80 -0.36
C LEU A 183 10.99 -10.83 -1.66
N LEU A 184 11.17 -9.84 -2.54
CA LEU A 184 10.47 -9.79 -3.83
C LEU A 184 10.76 -11.03 -4.67
N LEU A 185 12.02 -11.44 -4.75
CA LEU A 185 12.41 -12.65 -5.49
C LEU A 185 11.71 -13.90 -4.93
N ARG A 186 11.65 -14.04 -3.61
CA ARG A 186 10.96 -15.14 -2.93
C ARG A 186 9.46 -15.09 -3.16
N GLN A 187 8.83 -13.91 -3.11
CA GLN A 187 7.42 -13.73 -3.39
C GLN A 187 7.06 -14.08 -4.85
N LYS A 188 7.88 -13.67 -5.81
CA LYS A 188 7.73 -14.09 -7.22
C LYS A 188 7.84 -15.59 -7.39
N LYS A 189 8.80 -16.23 -6.70
CA LYS A 189 8.95 -17.70 -6.72
C LYS A 189 7.71 -18.39 -6.14
N LEU A 190 7.17 -17.91 -5.01
CA LEU A 190 5.92 -18.44 -4.46
C LEU A 190 4.76 -18.29 -5.45
N ALA A 191 4.59 -17.12 -6.04
CA ALA A 191 3.54 -16.86 -7.03
C ALA A 191 3.66 -17.80 -8.25
N SER A 192 4.88 -18.02 -8.77
CA SER A 192 5.10 -18.98 -9.87
C SER A 192 4.73 -20.41 -9.49
N VAL A 193 5.12 -20.88 -8.29
CA VAL A 193 4.76 -22.22 -7.80
C VAL A 193 3.25 -22.35 -7.60
N TYR A 194 2.63 -21.33 -7.02
CA TYR A 194 1.18 -21.28 -6.83
C TYR A 194 0.44 -21.37 -8.18
N LEU A 195 0.80 -20.52 -9.15
CA LEU A 195 0.17 -20.53 -10.48
C LEU A 195 0.39 -21.84 -11.25
N LYS A 196 1.53 -22.51 -11.08
CA LYS A 196 1.78 -23.82 -11.67
C LYS A 196 0.86 -24.91 -11.07
N GLY A 197 0.57 -24.83 -9.76
CA GLY A 197 -0.35 -25.74 -9.10
C GLY A 197 -1.83 -25.54 -9.49
N LEU A 198 -2.16 -24.45 -10.18
CA LEU A 198 -3.52 -24.16 -10.68
C LEU A 198 -3.74 -24.55 -12.15
N ARG A 199 -2.73 -25.02 -12.85
CA ARG A 199 -2.80 -25.49 -14.25
C ARG A 199 -3.26 -26.95 -14.30
#